data_3955456459a79f566d6b41d1a51ad66d
#
_entry.id   3955456459a79f566d6b41d1a51ad66d
#
_cell.length_a   1.000
_cell.length_b   1.000
_cell.length_c   1.000
_cell.angle_alpha   90.00
_cell.angle_beta   90.00
_cell.angle_gamma   90.00
#
_symmetry.space_group_name_H-M   'P 1'
#
loop_
_entity.id
_entity.type
_entity.pdbx_description
1 polymer ?
#
loop_
_entity_poly.entity_id
_entity_poly.type
_entity_poly.pdbx_seq_one_letter_code
_entity_poly.pdbx_strand_id
1 'polypeptide(L)'
;MRMCLSGCVLILSISTFRPMTERQFPLSIKKPARHTKRVSRHSFRIAVFLGGAACVATFSLGFAWLAEKMLEWNRELTHAYWWGALLMLPLAFAGIRWMTMRLAPEARGSGIPQVIAAMSMPAGQAQSTLVSLRQSLWKILLTAAGLLAGASIGREGPSVQVGAAVMLAWGQWWQKRPRFAVGFRPEALIAAGAAGGLAAAFNTPLAGVVFAIEELGRGTAVRWDRLVMSAVLCAGFIALAIVGNNAYFHIEQSILALHSSWGAVALCAMVNGVLGGLFAKALLAGPKAWVPASRRGWLERHPILLAGACGLLLALLGLLTAGATYGTGYEQAAALLNGHPADSMMFGIAKLGATILSYFAGIPGGIFTPSLAIGAGIGDNIAHLLPGTSDGQLIALLSMAAFLAAATQAPITASVIVMEMTRSQDVTLLLLATTLMASVIARQFCPRPFYHTASRSFRREAMHKHQVVPATSAAAQP
;
A
#
# COMPACT_ATOMS: atom_id res chain seq x y z
N MET A 1 13.91 61.83 23.93
CA MET A 1 14.47 63.18 23.74
C MET A 1 14.19 63.61 22.30
N ARG A 2 13.45 64.73 22.17
CA ARG A 2 13.06 65.51 20.97
C ARG A 2 12.10 64.81 19.96
N MET A 3 10.89 65.12 20.15
CA MET A 3 9.79 65.79 19.43
C MET A 3 10.25 66.64 18.21
N CYS A 4 9.56 66.43 17.09
CA CYS A 4 9.28 67.49 16.12
C CYS A 4 7.88 67.29 15.53
N LEU A 5 7.01 68.20 15.94
CA LEU A 5 5.70 68.52 15.36
C LEU A 5 5.89 69.47 14.19
N SER A 6 5.21 69.28 13.09
CA SER A 6 4.90 70.34 12.06
C SER A 6 3.71 69.76 11.30
N GLY A 7 2.46 70.16 11.43
CA GLY A 7 1.96 71.43 10.98
C GLY A 7 1.56 71.30 9.52
N CYS A 8 0.32 70.89 9.20
CA CYS A 8 -0.20 70.92 7.83
C CYS A 8 -1.55 71.67 7.79
N VAL A 9 -1.55 72.77 7.11
CA VAL A 9 -2.60 73.75 6.91
C VAL A 9 -3.65 73.21 5.97
N LEU A 10 -4.89 73.38 6.39
CA LEU A 10 -6.09 73.08 5.59
C LEU A 10 -6.36 74.18 4.61
N ILE A 11 -6.28 73.98 3.31
CA ILE A 11 -6.81 74.86 2.27
C ILE A 11 -8.08 74.27 1.70
N LEU A 12 -9.19 74.94 2.11
CA LEU A 12 -10.53 74.67 1.51
C LEU A 12 -10.58 75.40 0.15
N SER A 13 -10.62 74.67 -0.95
CA SER A 13 -10.96 75.17 -2.26
C SER A 13 -12.35 74.81 -2.58
N ILE A 14 -13.24 75.78 -2.63
CA ILE A 14 -14.61 75.71 -3.13
C ILE A 14 -14.56 75.76 -4.66
N SER A 15 -14.82 74.66 -5.35
CA SER A 15 -15.03 74.65 -6.78
C SER A 15 -16.38 74.00 -7.16
N THR A 16 -17.31 74.90 -7.50
CA THR A 16 -18.42 74.74 -8.46
C THR A 16 -19.02 73.39 -8.74
N PHE A 17 -20.28 73.26 -8.29
CA PHE A 17 -21.25 72.24 -8.67
C PHE A 17 -21.46 72.24 -10.19
N ARG A 18 -21.13 71.11 -10.88
CA ARG A 18 -21.63 70.76 -12.20
C ARG A 18 -22.74 69.70 -12.04
N PRO A 19 -23.87 69.79 -12.73
CA PRO A 19 -24.95 68.82 -12.60
C PRO A 19 -24.49 67.49 -13.23
N MET A 20 -24.65 66.41 -12.44
CA MET A 20 -24.42 65.03 -12.90
C MET A 20 -25.45 64.68 -13.97
N THR A 21 -25.02 64.54 -15.21
CA THR A 21 -25.77 63.81 -16.22
C THR A 21 -25.88 62.34 -15.80
N GLU A 22 -27.09 61.81 -15.83
CA GLU A 22 -27.42 60.39 -15.60
C GLU A 22 -26.49 59.47 -16.40
N ARG A 23 -25.48 58.93 -15.78
CA ARG A 23 -24.79 57.74 -16.32
C ARG A 23 -25.72 56.57 -16.14
N GLN A 24 -26.39 56.19 -17.20
CA GLN A 24 -26.99 54.85 -17.35
C GLN A 24 -25.86 53.83 -17.14
N PHE A 25 -25.84 53.17 -15.98
CA PHE A 25 -25.07 51.96 -15.76
C PHE A 25 -25.65 50.88 -16.65
N PRO A 26 -24.90 50.32 -17.61
CA PRO A 26 -25.37 49.15 -18.28
C PRO A 26 -25.40 48.01 -17.25
N LEU A 27 -26.60 47.59 -16.84
CA LEU A 27 -26.83 46.35 -16.12
C LEU A 27 -26.32 45.22 -17.05
N SER A 28 -25.02 44.91 -16.92
CA SER A 28 -24.45 43.73 -17.54
C SER A 28 -25.10 42.52 -16.88
N ILE A 29 -26.21 42.06 -17.45
CA ILE A 29 -26.81 40.76 -17.15
C ILE A 29 -25.75 39.74 -17.50
N LYS A 30 -24.88 39.37 -16.53
CA LYS A 30 -23.94 38.27 -16.65
C LYS A 30 -24.72 37.02 -16.99
N LYS A 31 -24.57 36.58 -18.26
CA LYS A 31 -25.25 35.44 -18.86
C LYS A 31 -25.23 34.24 -17.89
N PRO A 32 -26.37 33.76 -17.39
CA PRO A 32 -26.47 32.63 -16.43
C PRO A 32 -25.90 31.32 -17.01
N ALA A 33 -25.76 31.23 -18.33
CA ALA A 33 -25.25 30.08 -19.04
C ALA A 33 -23.78 29.70 -18.75
N ARG A 34 -22.95 30.63 -18.24
CA ARG A 34 -21.55 30.28 -17.87
C ARG A 34 -21.45 29.66 -16.45
N HIS A 35 -22.31 30.07 -15.55
CA HIS A 35 -22.32 29.58 -14.18
C HIS A 35 -22.88 28.14 -14.10
N THR A 36 -24.00 27.91 -14.78
CA THR A 36 -24.63 26.57 -14.87
C THR A 36 -23.73 25.55 -15.55
N LYS A 37 -23.01 25.90 -16.63
CA LYS A 37 -22.03 25.02 -17.28
C LYS A 37 -20.82 24.70 -16.37
N ARG A 38 -20.41 25.63 -15.51
CA ARG A 38 -19.30 25.42 -14.58
C ARG A 38 -19.69 24.51 -13.41
N VAL A 39 -20.87 24.68 -12.86
CA VAL A 39 -21.47 23.83 -11.83
C VAL A 39 -21.67 22.40 -12.36
N SER A 40 -22.28 22.26 -13.55
CA SER A 40 -22.48 20.97 -14.19
C SER A 40 -21.18 20.19 -14.43
N ARG A 41 -20.12 20.87 -14.88
CA ARG A 41 -18.80 20.24 -15.05
C ARG A 41 -18.18 19.79 -13.71
N HIS A 42 -18.35 20.57 -12.65
CA HIS A 42 -17.83 20.23 -11.34
C HIS A 42 -18.55 19.00 -10.75
N SER A 43 -19.88 18.99 -10.78
CA SER A 43 -20.70 17.86 -10.32
C SER A 43 -20.38 16.59 -11.12
N PHE A 44 -20.19 16.71 -12.43
CA PHE A 44 -19.80 15.59 -13.27
C PHE A 44 -18.42 15.03 -12.90
N ARG A 45 -17.43 15.89 -12.60
CA ARG A 45 -16.12 15.44 -12.11
C ARG A 45 -16.25 14.60 -10.84
N ILE A 46 -17.03 15.09 -9.89
CA ILE A 46 -17.29 14.37 -8.62
C ILE A 46 -17.91 13.00 -8.94
N ALA A 47 -18.96 12.95 -9.76
CA ALA A 47 -19.63 11.70 -10.12
C ALA A 47 -18.68 10.69 -10.79
N VAL A 48 -17.79 11.13 -11.67
CA VAL A 48 -16.79 10.26 -12.30
C VAL A 48 -15.80 9.73 -11.27
N PHE A 49 -15.31 10.56 -10.34
CA PHE A 49 -14.39 10.09 -9.30
C PHE A 49 -15.06 9.10 -8.33
N LEU A 50 -16.27 9.39 -7.89
CA LEU A 50 -17.04 8.50 -7.00
C LEU A 50 -17.40 7.18 -7.70
N GLY A 51 -17.80 7.23 -8.98
CA GLY A 51 -18.05 6.03 -9.79
C GLY A 51 -16.79 5.18 -9.97
N GLY A 52 -15.63 5.83 -10.19
CA GLY A 52 -14.34 5.16 -10.22
C GLY A 52 -13.97 4.53 -8.89
N ALA A 53 -14.23 5.22 -7.78
CA ALA A 53 -14.01 4.70 -6.44
C ALA A 53 -14.88 3.45 -6.15
N ALA A 54 -16.13 3.45 -6.61
CA ALA A 54 -17.01 2.29 -6.52
C ALA A 54 -16.46 1.09 -7.31
N CYS A 55 -15.98 1.31 -8.52
CA CYS A 55 -15.31 0.27 -9.29
C CYS A 55 -14.07 -0.26 -8.56
N VAL A 56 -13.22 0.62 -8.03
CA VAL A 56 -12.03 0.24 -7.25
C VAL A 56 -12.42 -0.64 -6.06
N ALA A 57 -13.42 -0.23 -5.27
CA ALA A 57 -13.90 -1.00 -4.12
C ALA A 57 -14.37 -2.40 -4.54
N THR A 58 -15.20 -2.49 -5.59
CA THR A 58 -15.72 -3.77 -6.10
C THR A 58 -14.59 -4.72 -6.53
N PHE A 59 -13.62 -4.23 -7.32
CA PHE A 59 -12.49 -5.04 -7.75
C PHE A 59 -11.59 -5.46 -6.59
N SER A 60 -11.35 -4.57 -5.62
CA SER A 60 -10.54 -4.88 -4.43
C SER A 60 -11.21 -5.92 -3.53
N LEU A 61 -12.52 -5.80 -3.32
CA LEU A 61 -13.31 -6.77 -2.54
C LEU A 61 -13.40 -8.12 -3.25
N GLY A 62 -13.63 -8.13 -4.56
CA GLY A 62 -13.63 -9.38 -5.35
C GLY A 62 -12.27 -10.10 -5.28
N PHE A 63 -11.16 -9.35 -5.33
CA PHE A 63 -9.83 -9.91 -5.15
C PHE A 63 -9.60 -10.39 -3.70
N ALA A 64 -10.09 -9.67 -2.71
CA ALA A 64 -10.03 -10.07 -1.32
C ALA A 64 -10.74 -11.41 -1.09
N TRP A 65 -11.96 -11.54 -1.59
CA TRP A 65 -12.74 -12.78 -1.53
C TRP A 65 -12.02 -13.96 -2.23
N LEU A 66 -11.48 -13.72 -3.43
CA LEU A 66 -10.72 -14.74 -4.16
C LEU A 66 -9.49 -15.20 -3.36
N ALA A 67 -8.76 -14.26 -2.77
CA ALA A 67 -7.57 -14.55 -1.97
C ALA A 67 -7.91 -15.39 -0.73
N GLU A 68 -9.03 -15.10 -0.05
CA GLU A 68 -9.53 -15.87 1.09
C GLU A 68 -9.88 -17.30 0.68
N LYS A 69 -10.60 -17.47 -0.44
CA LYS A 69 -10.91 -18.81 -0.97
C LYS A 69 -9.66 -19.63 -1.32
N MET A 70 -8.63 -18.97 -1.89
CA MET A 70 -7.37 -19.66 -2.17
C MET A 70 -6.64 -20.09 -0.90
N LEU A 71 -6.72 -19.30 0.18
CA LEU A 71 -6.15 -19.65 1.47
C LEU A 71 -6.91 -20.80 2.15
N GLU A 72 -8.24 -20.80 2.08
CA GLU A 72 -9.07 -21.92 2.56
C GLU A 72 -8.68 -23.22 1.84
N TRP A 73 -8.62 -23.22 0.51
CA TRP A 73 -8.22 -24.37 -0.27
C TRP A 73 -6.78 -24.82 -0.01
N ASN A 74 -5.86 -23.89 0.20
CA ASN A 74 -4.49 -24.22 0.61
C ASN A 74 -4.49 -25.01 1.92
N ARG A 75 -5.28 -24.58 2.91
CA ARG A 75 -5.40 -25.28 4.21
C ARG A 75 -5.97 -26.67 4.06
N GLU A 76 -7.06 -26.83 3.32
CA GLU A 76 -7.65 -28.13 3.04
C GLU A 76 -6.65 -29.08 2.37
N LEU A 77 -5.91 -28.58 1.35
CA LEU A 77 -4.90 -29.35 0.64
C LEU A 77 -3.72 -29.75 1.56
N THR A 78 -3.23 -28.82 2.37
CA THR A 78 -2.09 -29.08 3.26
C THR A 78 -2.49 -29.97 4.45
N HIS A 79 -3.74 -29.90 4.91
CA HIS A 79 -4.29 -30.84 5.88
C HIS A 79 -4.43 -32.25 5.32
N ALA A 80 -4.98 -32.37 4.10
CA ALA A 80 -5.17 -33.68 3.46
C ALA A 80 -3.84 -34.32 3.04
N TYR A 81 -2.89 -33.51 2.56
CA TYR A 81 -1.60 -33.96 2.00
C TYR A 81 -0.45 -33.11 2.52
N TRP A 82 -0.06 -33.31 3.80
CA TRP A 82 0.99 -32.52 4.45
C TRP A 82 2.33 -32.51 3.68
N TRP A 83 2.69 -33.61 3.00
CA TRP A 83 3.88 -33.74 2.16
C TRP A 83 3.71 -33.08 0.78
N GLY A 84 2.48 -32.82 0.35
CA GLY A 84 2.18 -32.23 -0.95
C GLY A 84 2.79 -30.85 -1.13
N ALA A 85 2.99 -30.11 -0.06
CA ALA A 85 3.65 -28.81 -0.07
C ALA A 85 5.07 -28.87 -0.64
N LEU A 86 5.81 -29.98 -0.43
CA LEU A 86 7.18 -30.18 -0.97
C LEU A 86 7.24 -30.17 -2.50
N LEU A 87 6.16 -30.58 -3.16
CA LEU A 87 6.07 -30.56 -4.63
C LEU A 87 5.32 -29.32 -5.13
N MET A 88 4.22 -28.97 -4.46
CA MET A 88 3.35 -27.87 -4.89
C MET A 88 4.06 -26.51 -4.86
N LEU A 89 4.75 -26.19 -3.77
CA LEU A 89 5.40 -24.87 -3.62
C LEU A 89 6.54 -24.64 -4.63
N PRO A 90 7.51 -25.57 -4.82
CA PRO A 90 8.57 -25.38 -5.82
C PRO A 90 8.04 -25.25 -7.24
N LEU A 91 7.09 -26.10 -7.62
CA LEU A 91 6.48 -26.11 -8.96
C LEU A 91 5.65 -24.85 -9.20
N ALA A 92 4.82 -24.47 -8.23
CA ALA A 92 4.02 -23.24 -8.31
C ALA A 92 4.89 -22.00 -8.38
N PHE A 93 5.93 -21.89 -7.55
CA PHE A 93 6.84 -20.74 -7.57
C PHE A 93 7.58 -20.63 -8.91
N ALA A 94 8.09 -21.73 -9.44
CA ALA A 94 8.73 -21.79 -10.74
C ALA A 94 7.74 -21.38 -11.86
N GLY A 95 6.54 -21.96 -11.85
CA GLY A 95 5.48 -21.68 -12.83
C GLY A 95 4.98 -20.23 -12.77
N ILE A 96 4.68 -19.70 -11.56
CA ILE A 96 4.26 -18.32 -11.36
C ILE A 96 5.37 -17.35 -11.81
N ARG A 97 6.63 -17.66 -11.49
CA ARG A 97 7.77 -16.85 -11.92
C ARG A 97 7.91 -16.82 -13.43
N TRP A 98 7.80 -17.98 -14.08
CA TRP A 98 7.82 -18.09 -15.54
C TRP A 98 6.69 -17.28 -16.19
N MET A 99 5.45 -17.44 -15.69
CA MET A 99 4.29 -16.69 -16.17
C MET A 99 4.47 -15.18 -15.95
N THR A 100 4.96 -14.77 -14.79
CA THR A 100 5.22 -13.36 -14.47
C THR A 100 6.20 -12.77 -15.49
N MET A 101 7.30 -13.47 -15.80
CA MET A 101 8.31 -12.97 -16.74
C MET A 101 7.78 -12.87 -18.17
N ARG A 102 6.93 -13.79 -18.61
CA ARG A 102 6.43 -13.88 -19.99
C ARG A 102 5.19 -13.02 -20.23
N LEU A 103 4.24 -13.03 -19.30
CA LEU A 103 2.91 -12.48 -19.51
C LEU A 103 2.72 -11.12 -18.81
N ALA A 104 3.35 -10.93 -17.65
CA ALA A 104 3.10 -9.77 -16.79
C ALA A 104 4.35 -9.34 -16.00
N PRO A 105 5.44 -8.89 -16.65
CA PRO A 105 6.69 -8.53 -15.95
C PRO A 105 6.50 -7.41 -14.93
N GLU A 106 5.56 -6.51 -15.13
CA GLU A 106 5.25 -5.41 -14.20
C GLU A 106 4.33 -5.85 -13.03
N ALA A 107 3.84 -7.09 -13.03
CA ALA A 107 3.07 -7.65 -11.92
C ALA A 107 3.95 -8.21 -10.78
N ARG A 108 5.27 -8.33 -10.94
CA ARG A 108 6.19 -8.87 -9.93
C ARG A 108 6.15 -8.08 -8.62
N GLY A 109 6.33 -8.77 -7.49
CA GLY A 109 6.40 -8.17 -6.16
C GLY A 109 5.10 -7.48 -5.71
N SER A 110 5.21 -6.51 -4.80
CA SER A 110 4.08 -5.93 -4.08
C SER A 110 3.06 -5.18 -4.96
N GLY A 111 3.48 -4.28 -5.84
CA GLY A 111 2.59 -3.38 -6.59
C GLY A 111 2.69 -1.91 -6.14
N ILE A 112 2.93 -1.66 -4.86
CA ILE A 112 3.13 -0.30 -4.34
C ILE A 112 4.33 0.39 -5.02
N PRO A 113 5.51 -0.24 -5.19
CA PRO A 113 6.61 0.38 -5.91
C PRO A 113 6.28 0.77 -7.34
N GLN A 114 5.47 -0.03 -8.06
CA GLN A 114 5.03 0.28 -9.41
C GLN A 114 4.13 1.51 -9.46
N VAL A 115 3.22 1.64 -8.49
CA VAL A 115 2.33 2.79 -8.36
C VAL A 115 3.14 4.06 -8.06
N ILE A 116 4.07 4.01 -7.11
CA ILE A 116 4.96 5.15 -6.80
C ILE A 116 5.81 5.54 -8.01
N ALA A 117 6.34 4.56 -8.75
CA ALA A 117 7.08 4.80 -9.99
C ALA A 117 6.18 5.49 -11.03
N ALA A 118 4.96 4.99 -11.25
CA ALA A 118 4.00 5.57 -12.20
C ALA A 118 3.62 7.01 -11.83
N MET A 119 3.42 7.31 -10.54
CA MET A 119 3.11 8.67 -10.07
C MET A 119 4.29 9.65 -10.20
N SER A 120 5.52 9.15 -10.24
CA SER A 120 6.74 9.97 -10.37
C SER A 120 7.20 10.20 -11.82
N MET A 121 6.47 9.65 -12.80
CA MET A 121 6.77 9.78 -14.22
C MET A 121 5.79 10.70 -14.94
N PRO A 122 6.20 11.36 -16.04
CA PRO A 122 5.29 12.08 -16.91
C PRO A 122 4.18 11.18 -17.44
N ALA A 123 2.99 11.75 -17.67
CA ALA A 123 1.89 11.04 -18.31
C ALA A 123 2.30 10.50 -19.68
N GLY A 124 2.12 9.21 -19.91
CA GLY A 124 2.52 8.56 -21.16
C GLY A 124 2.48 7.03 -21.10
N GLN A 125 3.03 6.40 -22.14
CA GLN A 125 3.05 4.94 -22.24
C GLN A 125 3.81 4.25 -21.12
N ALA A 126 4.95 4.79 -20.70
CA ALA A 126 5.75 4.25 -19.59
C ALA A 126 4.95 4.20 -18.29
N GLN A 127 4.19 5.25 -17.99
CA GLN A 127 3.30 5.31 -16.84
C GLN A 127 2.17 4.27 -16.93
N SER A 128 1.48 4.21 -18.07
CA SER A 128 0.35 3.29 -18.29
C SER A 128 0.76 1.83 -18.34
N THR A 129 2.02 1.51 -18.64
CA THR A 129 2.54 0.15 -18.62
C THR A 129 2.60 -0.40 -17.19
N LEU A 130 3.03 0.41 -16.21
CA LEU A 130 3.14 -0.02 -14.80
C LEU A 130 1.78 -0.22 -14.12
N VAL A 131 0.74 0.52 -14.56
CA VAL A 131 -0.60 0.50 -13.98
C VAL A 131 -1.67 0.26 -15.05
N SER A 132 -1.60 -0.90 -15.72
CA SER A 132 -2.57 -1.31 -16.75
C SER A 132 -3.52 -2.38 -16.24
N LEU A 133 -4.75 -2.42 -16.76
CA LEU A 133 -5.73 -3.46 -16.43
C LEU A 133 -5.23 -4.87 -16.74
N ARG A 134 -4.47 -5.04 -17.84
CA ARG A 134 -3.88 -6.33 -18.21
C ARG A 134 -2.89 -6.83 -17.16
N GLN A 135 -1.99 -5.96 -16.69
CA GLN A 135 -1.03 -6.30 -15.64
C GLN A 135 -1.73 -6.59 -14.30
N SER A 136 -2.80 -5.84 -14.00
CA SER A 136 -3.61 -6.01 -12.80
C SER A 136 -4.36 -7.33 -12.78
N LEU A 137 -4.94 -7.74 -13.91
CA LEU A 137 -5.59 -9.05 -14.02
C LEU A 137 -4.61 -10.20 -13.75
N TRP A 138 -3.44 -10.18 -14.41
CA TRP A 138 -2.40 -11.16 -14.14
C TRP A 138 -1.91 -11.11 -12.70
N LYS A 139 -1.81 -9.92 -12.12
CA LYS A 139 -1.44 -9.76 -10.71
C LYS A 139 -2.43 -10.47 -9.78
N ILE A 140 -3.73 -10.28 -9.99
CA ILE A 140 -4.79 -10.96 -9.22
C ILE A 140 -4.62 -12.48 -9.35
N LEU A 141 -4.55 -13.00 -10.58
CA LEU A 141 -4.49 -14.44 -10.83
C LEU A 141 -3.23 -15.08 -10.27
N LEU A 142 -2.06 -14.46 -10.48
CA LEU A 142 -0.78 -15.01 -10.03
C LEU A 142 -0.60 -14.87 -8.50
N THR A 143 -1.14 -13.81 -7.88
CA THR A 143 -1.15 -13.70 -6.41
C THR A 143 -2.08 -14.75 -5.81
N ALA A 144 -3.28 -14.95 -6.38
CA ALA A 144 -4.21 -15.99 -5.95
C ALA A 144 -3.60 -17.40 -6.07
N ALA A 145 -2.93 -17.69 -7.19
CA ALA A 145 -2.20 -18.95 -7.37
C ALA A 145 -1.06 -19.12 -6.35
N GLY A 146 -0.34 -18.02 -6.02
CA GLY A 146 0.68 -18.03 -4.97
C GLY A 146 0.11 -18.34 -3.59
N LEU A 147 -1.03 -17.74 -3.23
CA LEU A 147 -1.73 -18.01 -1.96
C LEU A 147 -2.24 -19.46 -1.91
N LEU A 148 -2.81 -19.95 -3.00
CA LEU A 148 -3.24 -21.36 -3.11
C LEU A 148 -2.06 -22.32 -2.90
N ALA A 149 -0.88 -21.98 -3.41
CA ALA A 149 0.32 -22.78 -3.22
C ALA A 149 0.93 -22.67 -1.81
N GLY A 150 0.50 -21.73 -0.98
CA GLY A 150 1.02 -21.51 0.37
C GLY A 150 2.14 -20.45 0.44
N ALA A 151 2.31 -19.63 -0.58
CA ALA A 151 3.29 -18.53 -0.55
C ALA A 151 3.02 -17.55 0.60
N SER A 152 4.07 -17.16 1.31
CA SER A 152 4.00 -16.15 2.38
C SER A 152 3.95 -14.73 1.78
N ILE A 153 2.78 -14.35 1.31
CA ILE A 153 2.51 -13.07 0.63
C ILE A 153 1.16 -12.49 1.06
N GLY A 154 1.03 -11.15 0.96
CA GLY A 154 -0.23 -10.44 1.19
C GLY A 154 -0.90 -10.01 -0.12
N ARG A 155 -2.19 -9.70 -0.04
CA ARG A 155 -3.03 -9.22 -1.15
C ARG A 155 -3.11 -7.69 -1.25
N GLU A 156 -2.71 -6.98 -0.22
CA GLU A 156 -2.96 -5.54 -0.06
C GLU A 156 -2.12 -4.70 -1.03
N GLY A 157 -0.82 -5.01 -1.14
CA GLY A 157 0.05 -4.38 -2.13
C GLY A 157 -0.45 -4.56 -3.57
N PRO A 158 -0.82 -5.78 -3.98
CA PRO A 158 -1.51 -6.03 -5.24
C PRO A 158 -2.81 -5.23 -5.40
N SER A 159 -3.65 -5.11 -4.38
CA SER A 159 -4.88 -4.30 -4.40
C SER A 159 -4.61 -2.83 -4.67
N VAL A 160 -3.50 -2.28 -4.17
CA VAL A 160 -3.05 -0.90 -4.47
C VAL A 160 -2.79 -0.73 -5.96
N GLN A 161 -2.09 -1.67 -6.61
CA GLN A 161 -1.82 -1.59 -8.06
C GLN A 161 -3.09 -1.80 -8.90
N VAL A 162 -3.93 -2.74 -8.50
CA VAL A 162 -5.23 -3.01 -9.15
C VAL A 162 -6.13 -1.77 -9.06
N GLY A 163 -6.28 -1.20 -7.88
CA GLY A 163 -7.08 0.01 -7.68
C GLY A 163 -6.58 1.19 -8.51
N ALA A 164 -5.26 1.39 -8.57
CA ALA A 164 -4.64 2.41 -9.42
C ALA A 164 -4.97 2.21 -10.91
N ALA A 165 -4.90 0.98 -11.40
CA ALA A 165 -5.16 0.66 -12.80
C ALA A 165 -6.65 0.80 -13.15
N VAL A 166 -7.54 0.35 -12.28
CA VAL A 166 -8.99 0.48 -12.46
C VAL A 166 -9.40 1.95 -12.53
N MET A 167 -8.93 2.76 -11.56
CA MET A 167 -9.25 4.19 -11.52
C MET A 167 -8.67 4.96 -12.71
N LEU A 168 -7.44 4.64 -13.12
CA LEU A 168 -6.82 5.24 -14.30
C LEU A 168 -7.59 4.88 -15.58
N ALA A 169 -7.92 3.61 -15.77
CA ALA A 169 -8.69 3.15 -16.95
C ALA A 169 -10.09 3.78 -16.99
N TRP A 170 -10.78 3.87 -15.85
CA TRP A 170 -12.06 4.53 -15.71
C TRP A 170 -11.98 6.01 -16.10
N GLY A 171 -11.01 6.75 -15.58
CA GLY A 171 -10.80 8.15 -15.90
C GLY A 171 -10.48 8.37 -17.39
N GLN A 172 -9.59 7.52 -17.95
CA GLN A 172 -9.24 7.58 -19.38
C GLN A 172 -10.44 7.26 -20.29
N TRP A 173 -11.30 6.32 -19.91
CA TRP A 173 -12.51 5.99 -20.66
C TRP A 173 -13.48 7.19 -20.76
N TRP A 174 -13.63 7.95 -19.66
CA TRP A 174 -14.42 9.18 -19.67
C TRP A 174 -13.76 10.32 -20.47
N GLN A 175 -12.44 10.46 -20.41
CA GLN A 175 -11.68 11.48 -21.14
C GLN A 175 -11.79 11.34 -22.67
N LYS A 176 -11.96 10.12 -23.18
CA LYS A 176 -12.13 9.85 -24.61
C LYS A 176 -13.49 10.35 -25.17
N ARG A 177 -14.42 10.76 -24.33
CA ARG A 177 -15.74 11.22 -24.73
C ARG A 177 -15.76 12.75 -24.83
N PRO A 178 -15.90 13.36 -26.05
CA PRO A 178 -15.77 14.82 -26.28
C PRO A 178 -16.68 15.69 -25.42
N ARG A 179 -17.89 15.19 -25.12
CA ARG A 179 -18.89 15.92 -24.30
C ARG A 179 -18.48 15.99 -22.83
N PHE A 180 -17.58 15.09 -22.36
CA PHE A 180 -17.25 14.87 -20.98
C PHE A 180 -15.74 14.99 -20.69
N ALA A 181 -14.95 15.53 -21.63
CA ALA A 181 -13.52 15.73 -21.47
C ALA A 181 -13.24 16.71 -20.30
N VAL A 182 -12.98 16.15 -19.13
CA VAL A 182 -12.86 16.91 -17.88
C VAL A 182 -11.41 17.02 -17.40
N GLY A 183 -10.42 16.80 -18.23
CA GLY A 183 -9.00 17.05 -17.90
C GLY A 183 -8.56 16.51 -16.53
N PHE A 184 -8.72 15.22 -16.28
CA PHE A 184 -8.18 14.59 -15.07
C PHE A 184 -6.67 14.43 -15.20
N ARG A 185 -5.95 14.67 -14.11
CA ARG A 185 -4.52 14.35 -14.04
C ARG A 185 -4.37 12.85 -13.80
N PRO A 186 -3.61 12.11 -14.62
CA PRO A 186 -3.39 10.68 -14.43
C PRO A 186 -2.86 10.34 -13.05
N GLU A 187 -1.95 11.17 -12.50
CA GLU A 187 -1.36 10.97 -11.18
C GLU A 187 -2.42 11.03 -10.07
N ALA A 188 -3.42 11.91 -10.19
CA ALA A 188 -4.51 12.02 -9.22
C ALA A 188 -5.45 10.80 -9.28
N LEU A 189 -5.71 10.27 -10.49
CA LEU A 189 -6.48 9.03 -10.66
C LEU A 189 -5.74 7.83 -10.08
N ILE A 190 -4.45 7.69 -10.39
CA ILE A 190 -3.59 6.62 -9.87
C ILE A 190 -3.56 6.68 -8.34
N ALA A 191 -3.34 7.86 -7.75
CA ALA A 191 -3.29 8.06 -6.31
C ALA A 191 -4.62 7.72 -5.62
N ALA A 192 -5.75 8.21 -6.17
CA ALA A 192 -7.08 7.93 -5.63
C ALA A 192 -7.42 6.44 -5.70
N GLY A 193 -7.12 5.80 -6.84
CA GLY A 193 -7.35 4.36 -7.03
C GLY A 193 -6.45 3.49 -6.14
N ALA A 194 -5.16 3.85 -6.00
CA ALA A 194 -4.21 3.14 -5.17
C ALA A 194 -4.61 3.15 -3.69
N ALA A 195 -4.88 4.34 -3.15
CA ALA A 195 -5.27 4.50 -1.76
C ALA A 195 -6.68 3.97 -1.49
N GLY A 196 -7.61 4.14 -2.42
CA GLY A 196 -8.95 3.55 -2.36
C GLY A 196 -8.91 2.02 -2.40
N GLY A 197 -7.99 1.44 -3.19
CA GLY A 197 -7.75 0.00 -3.25
C GLY A 197 -7.26 -0.57 -1.92
N LEU A 198 -6.36 0.15 -1.23
CA LEU A 198 -5.91 -0.22 0.12
C LEU A 198 -7.05 -0.11 1.14
N ALA A 199 -7.77 1.02 1.13
CA ALA A 199 -8.91 1.26 2.02
C ALA A 199 -9.96 0.15 1.93
N ALA A 200 -10.28 -0.27 0.70
CA ALA A 200 -11.24 -1.33 0.46
C ALA A 200 -10.71 -2.72 0.85
N ALA A 201 -9.42 -3.00 0.59
CA ALA A 201 -8.81 -4.30 0.88
C ALA A 201 -8.74 -4.62 2.37
N PHE A 202 -8.57 -3.62 3.22
CA PHE A 202 -8.49 -3.73 4.68
C PHE A 202 -9.77 -3.34 5.41
N ASN A 203 -10.78 -2.85 4.69
CA ASN A 203 -11.98 -2.26 5.31
C ASN A 203 -11.65 -1.08 6.24
N THR A 204 -10.66 -0.24 5.85
CA THR A 204 -10.07 0.83 6.66
C THR A 204 -10.02 2.15 5.88
N PRO A 205 -11.12 2.92 5.84
CA PRO A 205 -11.20 4.16 5.06
C PRO A 205 -10.17 5.22 5.48
N LEU A 206 -9.95 5.39 6.79
CA LEU A 206 -9.04 6.40 7.33
C LEU A 206 -7.59 6.03 7.04
N ALA A 207 -7.23 4.76 7.20
CA ALA A 207 -5.90 4.26 6.88
C ALA A 207 -5.55 4.48 5.40
N GLY A 208 -6.51 4.33 4.49
CA GLY A 208 -6.32 4.66 3.08
C GLY A 208 -5.94 6.12 2.85
N VAL A 209 -6.57 7.07 3.55
CA VAL A 209 -6.23 8.50 3.48
C VAL A 209 -4.82 8.75 4.01
N VAL A 210 -4.47 8.17 5.15
CA VAL A 210 -3.15 8.35 5.76
C VAL A 210 -2.06 7.74 4.88
N PHE A 211 -2.27 6.55 4.32
CA PHE A 211 -1.38 5.92 3.36
C PHE A 211 -1.17 6.78 2.10
N ALA A 212 -2.24 7.41 1.61
CA ALA A 212 -2.16 8.33 0.50
C ALA A 212 -1.19 9.47 0.78
N ILE A 213 -1.30 10.09 1.94
CA ILE A 213 -0.49 11.26 2.33
C ILE A 213 0.95 10.84 2.66
N GLU A 214 1.13 9.84 3.53
CA GLU A 214 2.44 9.47 4.06
C GLU A 214 3.29 8.67 3.07
N GLU A 215 2.71 7.68 2.38
CA GLU A 215 3.48 6.80 1.51
C GLU A 215 3.43 7.27 0.05
N LEU A 216 2.25 7.48 -0.52
CA LEU A 216 2.15 7.88 -1.92
C LEU A 216 2.50 9.36 -2.13
N GLY A 217 2.34 10.21 -1.11
CA GLY A 217 2.65 11.64 -1.16
C GLY A 217 4.14 11.95 -1.19
N ARG A 218 4.98 11.07 -0.66
CA ARG A 218 6.43 11.28 -0.61
C ARG A 218 7.05 11.42 -2.00
N GLY A 219 7.65 12.58 -2.28
CA GLY A 219 8.40 12.79 -3.52
C GLY A 219 7.55 12.79 -4.79
N THR A 220 6.24 12.89 -4.68
CA THR A 220 5.31 13.02 -5.80
C THR A 220 4.75 14.45 -5.88
N ALA A 221 4.47 14.93 -7.11
CA ALA A 221 3.83 16.23 -7.32
C ALA A 221 2.29 16.17 -7.23
N VAL A 222 1.75 15.12 -6.62
CA VAL A 222 0.30 14.94 -6.50
C VAL A 222 -0.27 15.98 -5.54
N ARG A 223 -1.28 16.70 -6.01
CA ARG A 223 -2.09 17.55 -5.15
C ARG A 223 -3.17 16.70 -4.50
N TRP A 224 -3.10 16.58 -3.19
CA TRP A 224 -4.11 15.91 -2.36
C TRP A 224 -5.31 16.86 -2.20
N ASP A 225 -6.09 17.01 -3.27
CA ASP A 225 -7.28 17.83 -3.26
C ASP A 225 -8.48 17.06 -2.68
N ARG A 226 -9.55 17.81 -2.39
CA ARG A 226 -10.77 17.23 -1.79
C ARG A 226 -11.35 16.08 -2.63
N LEU A 227 -11.16 16.13 -3.94
CA LEU A 227 -11.73 15.14 -4.86
C LEU A 227 -11.02 13.78 -4.73
N VAL A 228 -9.67 13.79 -4.64
CA VAL A 228 -8.87 12.59 -4.41
C VAL A 228 -9.22 11.97 -3.06
N MET A 229 -9.25 12.80 -2.00
CA MET A 229 -9.60 12.31 -0.66
C MET A 229 -11.01 11.76 -0.57
N SER A 230 -11.99 12.43 -1.20
CA SER A 230 -13.38 11.94 -1.26
C SER A 230 -13.48 10.60 -1.98
N ALA A 231 -12.69 10.36 -3.02
CA ALA A 231 -12.69 9.08 -3.72
C ALA A 231 -12.10 7.95 -2.87
N VAL A 232 -11.02 8.22 -2.12
CA VAL A 232 -10.42 7.25 -1.18
C VAL A 232 -11.42 6.85 -0.10
N LEU A 233 -12.03 7.84 0.56
CA LEU A 233 -13.05 7.61 1.58
C LEU A 233 -14.28 6.89 1.01
N CYS A 234 -14.72 7.26 -0.19
CA CYS A 234 -15.85 6.61 -0.85
C CYS A 234 -15.57 5.12 -1.10
N ALA A 235 -14.37 4.77 -1.59
CA ALA A 235 -13.99 3.38 -1.80
C ALA A 235 -14.00 2.58 -0.48
N GLY A 236 -13.47 3.16 0.62
CA GLY A 236 -13.49 2.56 1.95
C GLY A 236 -14.92 2.43 2.50
N PHE A 237 -15.76 3.44 2.37
CA PHE A 237 -17.16 3.38 2.82
C PHE A 237 -18.01 2.38 2.04
N ILE A 238 -17.74 2.21 0.73
CA ILE A 238 -18.39 1.16 -0.06
C ILE A 238 -17.96 -0.22 0.44
N ALA A 239 -16.68 -0.40 0.78
CA ALA A 239 -16.21 -1.65 1.39
C ALA A 239 -16.92 -1.92 2.72
N LEU A 240 -16.98 -0.92 3.61
CA LEU A 240 -17.75 -0.99 4.87
C LEU A 240 -19.21 -1.33 4.66
N ALA A 241 -19.85 -0.77 3.62
CA ALA A 241 -21.25 -1.05 3.34
C ALA A 241 -21.51 -2.48 2.84
N ILE A 242 -20.54 -3.08 2.13
CA ILE A 242 -20.64 -4.44 1.56
C ILE A 242 -20.21 -5.50 2.57
N VAL A 243 -19.07 -5.33 3.22
CA VAL A 243 -18.47 -6.30 4.17
C VAL A 243 -19.08 -6.17 5.56
N GLY A 244 -19.70 -5.02 5.82
CA GLY A 244 -20.16 -4.65 7.14
C GLY A 244 -19.08 -3.94 7.96
N ASN A 245 -19.52 -3.29 9.03
CA ASN A 245 -18.64 -2.60 9.95
C ASN A 245 -17.99 -3.62 10.92
N ASN A 246 -17.23 -4.59 10.39
CA ASN A 246 -16.51 -5.58 11.18
C ASN A 246 -15.02 -5.24 11.20
N ALA A 247 -14.38 -5.40 12.37
CA ALA A 247 -12.93 -5.29 12.46
C ALA A 247 -12.26 -6.35 11.57
N TYR A 248 -11.16 -6.01 10.92
CA TYR A 248 -10.39 -6.99 10.14
C TYR A 248 -9.81 -8.07 11.07
N PHE A 249 -9.22 -7.65 12.20
CA PHE A 249 -8.87 -8.52 13.31
C PHE A 249 -9.93 -8.39 14.40
N HIS A 250 -10.70 -9.44 14.61
CA HIS A 250 -11.69 -9.47 15.69
C HIS A 250 -10.95 -9.70 17.01
N ILE A 251 -11.04 -8.74 17.94
CA ILE A 251 -10.49 -8.83 19.30
C ILE A 251 -11.66 -8.96 20.26
N GLU A 252 -11.68 -10.05 21.03
CA GLU A 252 -12.80 -10.36 21.94
C GLU A 252 -12.77 -9.52 23.22
N GLN A 253 -11.60 -9.04 23.62
CA GLN A 253 -11.45 -8.26 24.85
C GLN A 253 -10.88 -6.88 24.55
N SER A 254 -11.34 -5.84 25.29
CA SER A 254 -10.76 -4.51 25.20
C SER A 254 -9.36 -4.50 25.83
N ILE A 255 -8.37 -4.08 25.06
CA ILE A 255 -7.00 -3.93 25.51
C ILE A 255 -6.92 -2.64 26.35
N LEU A 256 -6.91 -2.78 27.67
CA LEU A 256 -6.83 -1.66 28.62
C LEU A 256 -5.45 -1.65 29.29
N ALA A 257 -4.56 -0.73 28.92
CA ALA A 257 -3.43 -0.41 29.79
C ALA A 257 -2.70 0.89 29.39
N LEU A 258 -2.89 1.95 30.13
CA LEU A 258 -2.18 3.22 29.87
C LEU A 258 -0.96 3.46 30.77
N HIS A 259 -0.92 2.95 32.01
CA HIS A 259 0.07 3.42 33.01
C HIS A 259 1.37 2.62 33.11
N SER A 260 1.39 1.32 32.79
CA SER A 260 2.59 0.46 32.91
C SER A 260 3.24 0.09 31.58
N SER A 261 2.68 0.53 30.45
CA SER A 261 3.00 0.00 29.11
C SER A 261 4.18 0.66 28.40
N TRP A 262 4.77 1.75 28.94
CA TRP A 262 5.86 2.46 28.25
C TRP A 262 7.15 1.64 28.11
N GLY A 263 7.41 0.72 29.06
CA GLY A 263 8.51 -0.24 28.93
C GLY A 263 8.28 -1.20 27.76
N ALA A 264 7.06 -1.71 27.62
CA ALA A 264 6.67 -2.55 26.49
C ALA A 264 6.76 -1.79 25.16
N VAL A 265 6.31 -0.53 25.12
CA VAL A 265 6.44 0.36 23.95
C VAL A 265 7.90 0.46 23.50
N ALA A 266 8.81 0.77 24.43
CA ALA A 266 10.24 0.92 24.11
C ALA A 266 10.85 -0.41 23.63
N LEU A 267 10.54 -1.53 24.29
CA LEU A 267 11.07 -2.84 23.93
C LEU A 267 10.53 -3.33 22.59
N CYS A 268 9.21 -3.22 22.36
CA CYS A 268 8.58 -3.54 21.07
C CYS A 268 9.17 -2.69 19.94
N ALA A 269 9.34 -1.38 20.17
CA ALA A 269 9.93 -0.48 19.19
C ALA A 269 11.38 -0.85 18.87
N MET A 270 12.18 -1.20 19.89
CA MET A 270 13.57 -1.54 19.70
C MET A 270 13.73 -2.86 18.92
N VAL A 271 13.09 -3.92 19.37
CA VAL A 271 13.21 -5.25 18.74
C VAL A 271 12.66 -5.23 17.33
N ASN A 272 11.43 -4.75 17.15
CA ASN A 272 10.81 -4.70 15.82
C ASN A 272 11.45 -3.65 14.91
N GLY A 273 11.99 -2.55 15.45
CA GLY A 273 12.74 -1.55 14.70
C GLY A 273 14.00 -2.14 14.07
N VAL A 274 14.77 -2.92 14.84
CA VAL A 274 15.97 -3.62 14.35
C VAL A 274 15.59 -4.69 13.32
N LEU A 275 14.69 -5.60 13.67
CA LEU A 275 14.32 -6.72 12.81
C LEU A 275 13.62 -6.25 11.52
N GLY A 276 12.69 -5.27 11.60
CA GLY A 276 12.02 -4.71 10.44
C GLY A 276 12.97 -3.90 9.54
N GLY A 277 13.93 -3.17 10.11
CA GLY A 277 14.98 -2.49 9.37
C GLY A 277 15.91 -3.46 8.62
N LEU A 278 16.33 -4.54 9.28
CA LEU A 278 17.11 -5.62 8.66
C LEU A 278 16.31 -6.36 7.58
N PHE A 279 15.02 -6.63 7.83
CA PHE A 279 14.11 -7.22 6.86
C PHE A 279 14.00 -6.34 5.59
N ALA A 280 13.75 -5.05 5.73
CA ALA A 280 13.70 -4.12 4.61
C ALA A 280 15.03 -4.07 3.84
N LYS A 281 16.16 -4.05 4.55
CA LYS A 281 17.50 -4.12 3.95
C LYS A 281 17.72 -5.42 3.18
N ALA A 282 17.31 -6.56 3.74
CA ALA A 282 17.41 -7.86 3.10
C ALA A 282 16.61 -7.91 1.79
N LEU A 283 15.35 -7.44 1.83
CA LEU A 283 14.51 -7.39 0.63
C LEU A 283 15.09 -6.48 -0.47
N LEU A 284 15.63 -5.31 -0.13
CA LEU A 284 16.24 -4.39 -1.07
C LEU A 284 17.55 -4.91 -1.65
N ALA A 285 18.35 -5.60 -0.85
CA ALA A 285 19.59 -6.23 -1.28
C ALA A 285 19.33 -7.37 -2.28
N GLY A 286 18.18 -8.05 -2.13
CA GLY A 286 17.77 -9.15 -2.98
C GLY A 286 18.62 -10.41 -2.80
N PRO A 287 18.29 -11.51 -3.51
CA PRO A 287 18.92 -12.81 -3.31
C PRO A 287 20.42 -12.81 -3.67
N LYS A 288 20.86 -11.91 -4.56
CA LYS A 288 22.27 -11.81 -4.98
C LYS A 288 23.24 -11.41 -3.86
N ALA A 289 22.76 -10.67 -2.87
CA ALA A 289 23.58 -10.25 -1.73
C ALA A 289 23.97 -11.42 -0.82
N TRP A 290 23.20 -12.51 -0.85
CA TRP A 290 23.35 -13.68 0.01
C TRP A 290 24.13 -14.82 -0.65
N VAL A 291 24.58 -14.61 -1.90
CA VAL A 291 25.27 -15.64 -2.68
C VAL A 291 26.68 -15.12 -3.05
N PRO A 292 27.71 -16.00 -2.97
CA PRO A 292 29.06 -15.65 -3.37
C PRO A 292 29.14 -15.05 -4.77
N ALA A 293 30.08 -14.13 -5.00
CA ALA A 293 30.22 -13.39 -6.26
C ALA A 293 30.30 -14.30 -7.49
N SER A 294 30.97 -15.47 -7.34
CA SER A 294 31.12 -16.47 -8.41
C SER A 294 29.78 -17.06 -8.90
N ARG A 295 28.77 -17.14 -8.05
CA ARG A 295 27.45 -17.72 -8.38
C ARG A 295 26.39 -16.70 -8.76
N ARG A 296 26.65 -15.39 -8.61
CA ARG A 296 25.67 -14.32 -8.93
C ARG A 296 25.23 -14.34 -10.38
N GLY A 297 26.14 -14.54 -11.31
CA GLY A 297 25.84 -14.63 -12.74
C GLY A 297 24.99 -15.86 -13.09
N TRP A 298 25.16 -16.97 -12.39
CA TRP A 298 24.31 -18.15 -12.56
C TRP A 298 22.88 -17.87 -12.07
N LEU A 299 22.75 -17.21 -10.93
CA LEU A 299 21.43 -16.85 -10.36
C LEU A 299 20.63 -15.94 -11.31
N GLU A 300 21.30 -15.01 -11.99
CA GLU A 300 20.67 -14.13 -12.98
C GLU A 300 20.15 -14.86 -14.21
N ARG A 301 20.88 -15.89 -14.65
CA ARG A 301 20.50 -16.68 -15.82
C ARG A 301 19.38 -17.67 -15.54
N HIS A 302 19.18 -18.07 -14.27
CA HIS A 302 18.22 -19.10 -13.87
C HIS A 302 17.18 -18.62 -12.85
N PRO A 303 16.41 -17.54 -13.13
CA PRO A 303 15.46 -16.96 -12.17
C PRO A 303 14.29 -17.90 -11.81
N ILE A 304 13.96 -18.84 -12.71
CA ILE A 304 12.90 -19.83 -12.48
C ILE A 304 13.38 -20.90 -11.49
N LEU A 305 14.61 -21.36 -11.61
CA LEU A 305 15.21 -22.31 -10.67
C LEU A 305 15.38 -21.68 -9.28
N LEU A 306 15.76 -20.40 -9.21
CA LEU A 306 15.79 -19.66 -7.94
C LEU A 306 14.41 -19.64 -7.29
N ALA A 307 13.36 -19.35 -8.06
CA ALA A 307 12.00 -19.33 -7.54
C ALA A 307 11.59 -20.71 -7.01
N GLY A 308 11.86 -21.78 -7.74
CA GLY A 308 11.62 -23.16 -7.29
C GLY A 308 12.39 -23.50 -6.01
N ALA A 309 13.67 -23.11 -5.92
CA ALA A 309 14.47 -23.31 -4.70
C ALA A 309 13.90 -22.55 -3.49
N CYS A 310 13.48 -21.29 -3.69
CA CYS A 310 12.79 -20.53 -2.65
C CYS A 310 11.48 -21.22 -2.21
N GLY A 311 10.71 -21.77 -3.17
CA GLY A 311 9.51 -22.53 -2.88
C GLY A 311 9.79 -23.80 -2.07
N LEU A 312 10.86 -24.53 -2.40
CA LEU A 312 11.28 -25.71 -1.65
C LEU A 312 11.70 -25.36 -0.22
N LEU A 313 12.51 -24.32 -0.06
CA LEU A 313 12.94 -23.85 1.27
C LEU A 313 11.73 -23.39 2.12
N LEU A 314 10.75 -22.73 1.49
CA LEU A 314 9.52 -22.33 2.16
C LEU A 314 8.67 -23.57 2.53
N ALA A 315 8.60 -24.58 1.68
CA ALA A 315 7.90 -25.84 1.99
C ALA A 315 8.53 -26.54 3.20
N LEU A 316 9.87 -26.63 3.24
CA LEU A 316 10.59 -27.20 4.39
C LEU A 316 10.33 -26.40 5.67
N LEU A 317 10.36 -25.07 5.59
CA LEU A 317 10.06 -24.20 6.72
C LEU A 317 8.63 -24.37 7.20
N GLY A 318 7.67 -24.52 6.27
CA GLY A 318 6.28 -24.78 6.59
C GLY A 318 6.08 -26.12 7.29
N LEU A 319 6.79 -27.17 6.88
CA LEU A 319 6.76 -28.46 7.55
C LEU A 319 7.30 -28.38 8.99
N LEU A 320 8.38 -27.63 9.21
CA LEU A 320 8.93 -27.39 10.55
C LEU A 320 8.00 -26.60 11.47
N THR A 321 7.07 -25.84 10.90
CA THR A 321 6.13 -24.98 11.63
C THR A 321 4.68 -25.48 11.53
N ALA A 322 4.48 -26.75 11.20
CA ALA A 322 3.13 -27.35 11.01
C ALA A 322 2.19 -26.51 10.12
N GLY A 323 2.74 -25.85 9.09
CA GLY A 323 1.99 -25.03 8.15
C GLY A 323 1.75 -23.57 8.56
N ALA A 324 2.10 -23.16 9.77
CA ALA A 324 1.84 -21.82 10.29
C ALA A 324 2.47 -20.68 9.46
N THR A 325 3.55 -20.96 8.71
CA THR A 325 4.21 -19.98 7.85
C THR A 325 3.57 -19.79 6.48
N TYR A 326 2.64 -20.65 6.08
CA TYR A 326 1.95 -20.52 4.79
C TYR A 326 0.96 -19.35 4.76
N GLY A 327 0.65 -18.87 3.56
CA GLY A 327 -0.33 -17.82 3.31
C GLY A 327 0.05 -16.46 3.92
N THR A 328 -0.96 -15.66 4.27
CA THR A 328 -0.77 -14.30 4.79
C THR A 328 -0.29 -14.26 6.25
N GLY A 329 -0.60 -15.26 7.06
CA GLY A 329 -0.38 -15.28 8.52
C GLY A 329 -1.47 -14.56 9.31
N TYR A 330 -2.61 -14.29 8.67
CA TYR A 330 -3.75 -13.60 9.29
C TYR A 330 -4.27 -14.35 10.52
N GLU A 331 -4.48 -15.67 10.40
CA GLU A 331 -5.07 -16.49 11.48
C GLU A 331 -4.19 -16.56 12.71
N GLN A 332 -2.89 -16.76 12.51
CA GLN A 332 -1.92 -16.77 13.60
C GLN A 332 -1.86 -15.42 14.31
N ALA A 333 -1.85 -14.32 13.53
CA ALA A 333 -1.90 -12.97 14.11
C ALA A 333 -3.22 -12.73 14.87
N ALA A 334 -4.35 -13.17 14.34
CA ALA A 334 -5.65 -13.05 15.00
C ALA A 334 -5.72 -13.89 16.29
N ALA A 335 -5.20 -15.11 16.29
CA ALA A 335 -5.10 -15.96 17.48
C ALA A 335 -4.28 -15.27 18.59
N LEU A 336 -3.10 -14.72 18.25
CA LEU A 336 -2.25 -14.01 19.20
C LEU A 336 -2.92 -12.76 19.78
N LEU A 337 -3.68 -12.03 18.97
CA LEU A 337 -4.45 -10.85 19.43
C LEU A 337 -5.61 -11.24 20.36
N ASN A 338 -6.08 -12.48 20.29
CA ASN A 338 -7.12 -13.03 21.19
C ASN A 338 -6.53 -13.79 22.38
N GLY A 339 -5.23 -13.70 22.61
CA GLY A 339 -4.56 -14.29 23.75
C GLY A 339 -4.29 -15.80 23.65
N HIS A 340 -4.49 -16.35 22.44
CA HIS A 340 -4.07 -17.73 22.14
C HIS A 340 -2.57 -17.74 21.79
N PRO A 341 -1.72 -18.45 22.51
CA PRO A 341 -0.29 -18.49 22.22
C PRO A 341 -0.05 -19.08 20.82
N ALA A 342 1.05 -18.68 20.18
CA ALA A 342 1.47 -19.29 18.94
C ALA A 342 1.79 -20.78 19.15
N ASP A 343 1.43 -21.63 18.16
CA ASP A 343 1.77 -23.06 18.17
C ASP A 343 3.30 -23.31 18.27
N SER A 344 4.09 -22.31 17.94
CA SER A 344 5.56 -22.35 18.03
C SER A 344 6.12 -20.97 18.38
N MET A 345 6.98 -20.90 19.38
CA MET A 345 7.78 -19.70 19.71
C MET A 345 8.63 -19.21 18.53
N MET A 346 8.88 -20.05 17.53
CA MET A 346 9.63 -19.69 16.32
C MET A 346 8.76 -19.05 15.25
N PHE A 347 7.42 -18.92 15.45
CA PHE A 347 6.50 -18.46 14.40
C PHE A 347 6.92 -17.12 13.78
N GLY A 348 7.20 -16.08 14.58
CA GLY A 348 7.56 -14.74 14.07
C GLY A 348 8.80 -14.77 13.17
N ILE A 349 9.86 -15.46 13.61
CA ILE A 349 11.13 -15.58 12.87
C ILE A 349 10.98 -16.47 11.63
N ALA A 350 10.25 -17.58 11.76
CA ALA A 350 9.98 -18.46 10.64
C ALA A 350 9.13 -17.74 9.56
N LYS A 351 8.13 -16.97 9.97
CA LYS A 351 7.29 -16.16 9.07
C LYS A 351 8.11 -15.07 8.36
N LEU A 352 9.07 -14.45 9.06
CA LEU A 352 10.01 -13.50 8.47
C LEU A 352 10.84 -14.18 7.36
N GLY A 353 11.40 -15.36 7.62
CA GLY A 353 12.14 -16.15 6.63
C GLY A 353 11.27 -16.55 5.43
N ALA A 354 10.05 -17.04 5.67
CA ALA A 354 9.09 -17.42 4.64
C ALA A 354 8.72 -16.24 3.71
N THR A 355 8.56 -15.05 4.29
CA THR A 355 8.24 -13.83 3.52
C THR A 355 9.43 -13.37 2.69
N ILE A 356 10.65 -13.44 3.21
CA ILE A 356 11.87 -13.15 2.44
C ILE A 356 12.01 -14.12 1.25
N LEU A 357 11.80 -15.42 1.46
CA LEU A 357 11.87 -16.43 0.40
C LEU A 357 10.82 -16.18 -0.69
N SER A 358 9.59 -15.88 -0.30
CA SER A 358 8.51 -15.54 -1.24
C SER A 358 8.83 -14.28 -2.06
N TYR A 359 9.42 -13.27 -1.44
CA TYR A 359 9.84 -12.04 -2.12
C TYR A 359 11.03 -12.29 -3.08
N PHE A 360 12.00 -13.10 -2.68
CA PHE A 360 13.18 -13.44 -3.50
C PHE A 360 12.82 -14.30 -4.70
N ALA A 361 11.78 -15.10 -4.62
CA ALA A 361 11.23 -15.83 -5.76
C ALA A 361 10.75 -14.88 -6.89
N GLY A 362 10.48 -13.60 -6.55
CA GLY A 362 10.04 -12.59 -7.52
C GLY A 362 8.65 -12.84 -8.08
N ILE A 363 7.81 -13.54 -7.31
CA ILE A 363 6.39 -13.75 -7.59
C ILE A 363 5.56 -12.51 -7.20
N PRO A 364 4.38 -12.30 -7.77
CA PRO A 364 3.45 -11.26 -7.34
C PRO A 364 2.95 -11.51 -5.92
N GLY A 365 2.96 -10.47 -5.08
CA GLY A 365 2.47 -10.55 -3.70
C GLY A 365 2.98 -9.40 -2.84
N GLY A 366 2.17 -8.97 -1.86
CA GLY A 366 2.49 -7.92 -0.90
C GLY A 366 3.26 -8.43 0.31
N ILE A 367 3.90 -7.51 1.03
CA ILE A 367 4.58 -7.80 2.31
C ILE A 367 3.80 -7.26 3.52
N PHE A 368 2.66 -6.59 3.32
CA PHE A 368 1.92 -5.89 4.38
C PHE A 368 1.41 -6.85 5.45
N THR A 369 0.43 -7.69 5.13
CA THR A 369 -0.14 -8.65 6.10
C THR A 369 0.91 -9.63 6.64
N PRO A 370 1.84 -10.17 5.83
CA PRO A 370 2.95 -10.93 6.40
C PRO A 370 3.78 -10.14 7.42
N SER A 371 4.02 -8.84 7.21
CA SER A 371 4.73 -8.00 8.20
C SER A 371 3.96 -7.85 9.49
N LEU A 372 2.63 -7.72 9.43
CA LEU A 372 1.78 -7.70 10.62
C LEU A 372 1.90 -9.02 11.40
N ALA A 373 1.82 -10.16 10.71
CA ALA A 373 1.93 -11.47 11.32
C ALA A 373 3.33 -11.73 11.94
N ILE A 374 4.40 -11.29 11.26
CA ILE A 374 5.76 -11.34 11.80
C ILE A 374 5.84 -10.54 13.10
N GLY A 375 5.33 -9.29 13.08
CA GLY A 375 5.31 -8.43 14.26
C GLY A 375 4.52 -9.05 15.42
N ALA A 376 3.33 -9.61 15.15
CA ALA A 376 2.53 -10.30 16.18
C ALA A 376 3.29 -11.46 16.82
N GLY A 377 3.94 -12.32 16.00
CA GLY A 377 4.74 -13.44 16.51
C GLY A 377 6.00 -13.02 17.29
N ILE A 378 6.65 -11.91 16.89
CA ILE A 378 7.74 -11.33 17.67
C ILE A 378 7.21 -10.76 18.98
N GLY A 379 6.03 -10.15 18.96
CA GLY A 379 5.35 -9.64 20.15
C GLY A 379 5.03 -10.73 21.16
N ASP A 380 4.57 -11.89 20.71
CA ASP A 380 4.34 -13.05 21.54
C ASP A 380 5.65 -13.51 22.25
N ASN A 381 6.77 -13.59 21.52
CA ASN A 381 8.08 -13.88 22.10
C ASN A 381 8.51 -12.84 23.14
N ILE A 382 8.24 -11.56 22.90
CA ILE A 382 8.54 -10.47 23.86
C ILE A 382 7.68 -10.63 25.12
N ALA A 383 6.40 -10.97 24.98
CA ALA A 383 5.49 -11.19 26.09
C ALA A 383 5.96 -12.34 27.01
N HIS A 384 6.44 -13.42 26.42
CA HIS A 384 7.01 -14.55 27.18
C HIS A 384 8.31 -14.19 27.94
N LEU A 385 9.09 -13.23 27.44
CA LEU A 385 10.31 -12.75 28.09
C LEU A 385 10.05 -11.75 29.24
N LEU A 386 8.82 -11.22 29.35
CA LEU A 386 8.41 -10.27 30.37
C LEU A 386 7.38 -10.90 31.33
N PRO A 387 7.76 -11.84 32.20
CA PRO A 387 6.82 -12.47 33.12
C PRO A 387 6.27 -11.43 34.10
N GLY A 388 4.94 -11.36 34.21
CA GLY A 388 4.20 -10.43 35.09
C GLY A 388 3.62 -9.19 34.40
N THR A 389 3.83 -9.02 33.09
CA THR A 389 3.07 -8.06 32.30
C THR A 389 1.81 -8.75 31.79
N SER A 390 0.65 -8.35 32.30
CA SER A 390 -0.64 -9.01 32.07
C SER A 390 -1.17 -8.89 30.62
N ASP A 391 -0.49 -8.21 29.71
CA ASP A 391 -1.04 -7.82 28.41
C ASP A 391 -0.25 -8.34 27.21
N GLY A 392 -0.15 -9.66 27.05
CA GLY A 392 0.46 -10.28 25.87
C GLY A 392 -0.21 -9.80 24.57
N GLN A 393 -1.52 -9.58 24.60
CA GLN A 393 -2.31 -9.03 23.48
C GLN A 393 -1.86 -7.62 23.09
N LEU A 394 -1.62 -6.73 24.07
CA LEU A 394 -1.12 -5.38 23.81
C LEU A 394 0.30 -5.44 23.21
N ILE A 395 1.17 -6.28 23.74
CA ILE A 395 2.55 -6.45 23.22
C ILE A 395 2.51 -6.97 21.78
N ALA A 396 1.65 -7.94 21.47
CA ALA A 396 1.45 -8.43 20.11
C ALA A 396 0.96 -7.32 19.17
N LEU A 397 -0.02 -6.52 19.61
CA LEU A 397 -0.58 -5.40 18.85
C LEU A 397 0.47 -4.31 18.58
N LEU A 398 1.22 -3.89 19.60
CA LEU A 398 2.28 -2.90 19.46
C LEU A 398 3.39 -3.39 18.53
N SER A 399 3.82 -4.66 18.68
CA SER A 399 4.84 -5.27 17.85
C SER A 399 4.40 -5.42 16.39
N MET A 400 3.14 -5.75 16.15
CA MET A 400 2.53 -5.83 14.83
C MET A 400 2.63 -4.50 14.08
N ALA A 401 2.24 -3.40 14.73
CA ALA A 401 2.35 -2.06 14.17
C ALA A 401 3.81 -1.61 14.01
N ALA A 402 4.65 -1.89 15.02
CA ALA A 402 6.06 -1.52 15.02
C ALA A 402 6.85 -2.20 13.89
N PHE A 403 6.64 -3.50 13.65
CA PHE A 403 7.32 -4.20 12.57
C PHE A 403 6.92 -3.68 11.20
N LEU A 404 5.62 -3.45 10.96
CA LEU A 404 5.14 -2.85 9.72
C LEU A 404 5.74 -1.46 9.50
N ALA A 405 5.74 -0.61 10.54
CA ALA A 405 6.34 0.73 10.50
C ALA A 405 7.83 0.69 10.19
N ALA A 406 8.57 -0.23 10.81
CA ALA A 406 10.01 -0.42 10.59
C ALA A 406 10.32 -0.91 9.17
N ALA A 407 9.54 -1.87 8.67
CA ALA A 407 9.72 -2.45 7.34
C ALA A 407 9.41 -1.44 6.21
N THR A 408 8.37 -0.63 6.38
CA THR A 408 7.91 0.32 5.34
C THR A 408 8.46 1.74 5.54
N GLN A 409 8.79 2.13 6.77
CA GLN A 409 9.12 3.48 7.22
C GLN A 409 7.95 4.48 7.03
N ALA A 410 6.73 3.99 7.23
CA ALA A 410 5.49 4.74 7.25
C ALA A 410 4.79 4.56 8.62
N PRO A 411 5.29 5.23 9.68
CA PRO A 411 4.83 5.00 11.06
C PRO A 411 3.39 5.44 11.29
N ILE A 412 2.94 6.56 10.73
CA ILE A 412 1.57 7.03 10.93
C ILE A 412 0.59 6.07 10.23
N THR A 413 0.92 5.66 9.01
CA THR A 413 0.14 4.68 8.26
C THR A 413 0.03 3.35 9.01
N ALA A 414 1.14 2.83 9.54
CA ALA A 414 1.14 1.57 10.27
C ALA A 414 0.29 1.64 11.55
N SER A 415 0.38 2.74 12.32
CA SER A 415 -0.44 2.96 13.52
C SER A 415 -1.92 3.00 13.19
N VAL A 416 -2.30 3.80 12.19
CA VAL A 416 -3.72 4.00 11.82
C VAL A 416 -4.30 2.74 11.19
N ILE A 417 -3.53 2.02 10.36
CA ILE A 417 -3.97 0.73 9.81
C ILE A 417 -4.29 -0.25 10.94
N VAL A 418 -3.35 -0.46 11.87
CA VAL A 418 -3.54 -1.43 12.94
C VAL A 418 -4.67 -1.00 13.86
N MET A 419 -4.74 0.28 14.25
CA MET A 419 -5.83 0.83 15.04
C MET A 419 -7.21 0.58 14.40
N GLU A 420 -7.33 0.86 13.10
CA GLU A 420 -8.61 0.73 12.39
C GLU A 420 -8.96 -0.75 12.13
N MET A 421 -7.96 -1.59 11.82
CA MET A 421 -8.15 -3.03 11.63
C MET A 421 -8.59 -3.77 12.90
N THR A 422 -8.16 -3.30 14.07
CA THR A 422 -8.43 -3.92 15.37
C THR A 422 -9.48 -3.16 16.18
N ARG A 423 -9.88 -1.97 15.73
CA ARG A 423 -10.75 -1.02 16.44
C ARG A 423 -10.25 -0.62 17.82
N SER A 424 -8.97 -0.72 18.05
CA SER A 424 -8.33 -0.40 19.33
C SER A 424 -7.98 1.09 19.40
N GLN A 425 -8.99 1.95 19.52
CA GLN A 425 -8.79 3.42 19.56
C GLN A 425 -8.10 3.87 20.85
N ASP A 426 -8.33 3.19 21.95
CA ASP A 426 -7.80 3.53 23.28
C ASP A 426 -6.28 3.46 23.37
N VAL A 427 -5.64 2.62 22.53
CA VAL A 427 -4.19 2.45 22.49
C VAL A 427 -3.50 3.23 21.37
N THR A 428 -4.23 4.14 20.71
CA THR A 428 -3.71 4.92 19.55
C THR A 428 -2.40 5.65 19.87
N LEU A 429 -2.29 6.26 21.05
CA LEU A 429 -1.09 6.97 21.48
C LEU A 429 0.11 6.03 21.62
N LEU A 430 -0.11 4.84 22.21
CA LEU A 430 0.94 3.83 22.36
C LEU A 430 1.38 3.28 20.99
N LEU A 431 0.43 3.03 20.08
CA LEU A 431 0.72 2.63 18.71
C LEU A 431 1.56 3.67 17.97
N LEU A 432 1.19 4.96 18.05
CA LEU A 432 1.95 6.04 17.43
C LEU A 432 3.37 6.15 17.99
N ALA A 433 3.51 6.10 19.33
CA ALA A 433 4.81 6.16 19.98
C ALA A 433 5.69 4.99 19.53
N THR A 434 5.16 3.75 19.59
CA THR A 434 5.90 2.54 19.24
C THR A 434 6.34 2.56 17.76
N THR A 435 5.45 2.92 16.85
CA THR A 435 5.74 2.93 15.41
C THR A 435 6.72 4.02 15.01
N LEU A 436 6.62 5.22 15.61
CA LEU A 436 7.57 6.31 15.39
C LEU A 436 8.97 5.90 15.86
N MET A 437 9.10 5.37 17.08
CA MET A 437 10.37 4.89 17.61
C MET A 437 10.95 3.75 16.76
N ALA A 438 10.15 2.76 16.38
CA ALA A 438 10.56 1.65 15.53
C ALA A 438 11.05 2.13 14.16
N SER A 439 10.36 3.09 13.55
CA SER A 439 10.76 3.70 12.27
C SER A 439 12.09 4.43 12.37
N VAL A 440 12.35 5.16 13.46
CA VAL A 440 13.63 5.85 13.71
C VAL A 440 14.77 4.84 13.85
N ILE A 441 14.56 3.77 14.61
CA ILE A 441 15.54 2.70 14.79
C ILE A 441 15.81 1.99 13.45
N ALA A 442 14.77 1.66 12.69
CA ALA A 442 14.90 0.99 11.40
C ALA A 442 15.75 1.78 10.40
N ARG A 443 15.72 3.11 10.44
CA ARG A 443 16.54 3.98 9.57
C ARG A 443 18.04 3.81 9.76
N GLN A 444 18.51 3.32 10.92
CA GLN A 444 19.92 3.02 11.14
C GLN A 444 20.39 1.84 10.27
N PHE A 445 19.50 0.87 9.99
CA PHE A 445 19.78 -0.32 9.19
C PHE A 445 19.41 -0.16 7.72
N CYS A 446 18.32 0.54 7.42
CA CYS A 446 17.80 0.84 6.09
C CYS A 446 17.46 2.34 6.00
N PRO A 447 18.40 3.21 5.58
CA PRO A 447 18.21 4.67 5.63
C PRO A 447 17.10 5.21 4.73
N ARG A 448 16.68 4.43 3.74
CA ARG A 448 15.70 4.87 2.73
C ARG A 448 14.43 4.01 2.81
N PRO A 449 13.22 4.62 2.67
CA PRO A 449 11.97 3.90 2.67
C PRO A 449 11.95 2.79 1.61
N PHE A 450 11.46 1.62 2.00
CA PHE A 450 11.49 0.40 1.20
C PHE A 450 10.81 0.58 -0.17
N TYR A 451 9.55 1.00 -0.19
CA TYR A 451 8.78 1.11 -1.43
C TYR A 451 9.33 2.17 -2.38
N HIS A 452 9.80 3.31 -1.86
CA HIS A 452 10.42 4.35 -2.67
C HIS A 452 11.77 3.94 -3.26
N THR A 453 12.54 3.14 -2.52
CA THR A 453 13.80 2.60 -3.03
C THR A 453 13.54 1.55 -4.11
N ALA A 454 12.59 0.65 -3.88
CA ALA A 454 12.19 -0.37 -4.84
C ALA A 454 11.56 0.25 -6.11
N SER A 455 10.83 1.37 -6.01
CA SER A 455 10.20 2.03 -7.15
C SER A 455 11.19 2.54 -8.19
N ARG A 456 12.43 2.85 -7.79
CA ARG A 456 13.48 3.35 -8.69
C ARG A 456 13.85 2.34 -9.79
N SER A 457 13.86 1.04 -9.47
CA SER A 457 14.14 -0.01 -10.46
C SER A 457 13.03 -0.07 -11.51
N PHE A 458 11.76 -0.08 -11.08
CA PHE A 458 10.60 -0.08 -11.98
C PHE A 458 10.56 1.15 -12.88
N ARG A 459 10.85 2.33 -12.33
CA ARG A 459 10.92 3.57 -13.10
C ARG A 459 12.00 3.50 -14.17
N ARG A 460 13.23 3.04 -13.84
CA ARG A 460 14.33 2.90 -14.79
C ARG A 460 13.96 1.93 -15.91
N GLU A 461 13.44 0.76 -15.59
CA GLU A 461 13.05 -0.26 -16.56
C GLU A 461 11.94 0.24 -17.50
N ALA A 462 10.90 0.89 -16.96
CA ALA A 462 9.81 1.45 -17.76
C ALA A 462 10.31 2.54 -18.69
N MET A 463 11.17 3.44 -18.23
CA MET A 463 11.76 4.48 -19.08
C MET A 463 12.65 3.89 -20.17
N HIS A 464 13.50 2.92 -19.84
CA HIS A 464 14.39 2.28 -20.80
C HIS A 464 13.62 1.54 -21.90
N LYS A 465 12.59 0.78 -21.55
CA LYS A 465 11.73 0.08 -22.54
C LYS A 465 11.10 1.04 -23.57
N HIS A 466 10.76 2.27 -23.16
CA HIS A 466 10.12 3.25 -24.02
C HIS A 466 11.10 4.20 -24.73
N GLN A 467 12.37 4.26 -24.30
CA GLN A 467 13.42 5.00 -25.00
C GLN A 467 14.10 4.18 -26.13
N VAL A 468 14.10 2.86 -26.02
CA VAL A 468 14.69 1.92 -27.01
C VAL A 468 13.75 1.64 -28.20
N VAL A 469 12.53 2.22 -28.24
CA VAL A 469 11.66 2.21 -29.43
C VAL A 469 11.65 3.61 -30.07
N PRO A 470 12.72 4.00 -30.79
CA PRO A 470 12.63 5.12 -31.70
C PRO A 470 12.77 4.66 -33.15
N ALA A 471 11.90 5.18 -33.98
CA ALA A 471 12.19 5.44 -35.40
C ALA A 471 12.32 4.30 -36.40
N THR A 472 11.75 3.10 -36.20
CA THR A 472 11.63 2.13 -37.32
C THR A 472 10.20 2.09 -37.91
N SER A 473 9.25 2.88 -37.47
CA SER A 473 7.91 2.88 -38.05
C SER A 473 7.52 4.16 -38.80
N ALA A 474 8.43 5.15 -38.91
CA ALA A 474 8.16 6.40 -39.65
C ALA A 474 8.70 6.39 -41.09
N ALA A 475 9.33 5.31 -41.52
CA ALA A 475 9.94 5.20 -42.86
C ALA A 475 9.22 4.22 -43.80
N ALA A 476 7.98 3.83 -43.50
CA ALA A 476 7.17 2.97 -44.34
C ALA A 476 5.73 3.50 -44.49
N GLN A 477 5.59 4.65 -45.07
CA GLN A 477 4.40 5.01 -45.87
C GLN A 477 4.88 5.77 -47.12
N PRO A 478 4.56 5.22 -48.33
CA PRO A 478 4.87 5.88 -49.60
C PRO A 478 3.95 7.09 -49.81
#